data_30885c8b12aa1c6d2d232deb9e299ce3
#
_entry.id   30885c8b12aa1c6d2d232deb9e299ce3
#
_cell.length_a   1.000
_cell.length_b   1.000
_cell.length_c   1.000
_cell.angle_alpha   90.00
_cell.angle_beta   90.00
_cell.angle_gamma   90.00
#
_symmetry.space_group_name_H-M   'P 1'
#
loop_
_entity.id
_entity.type
_entity.pdbx_description
1 polymer ?
#
loop_
_entity_poly.entity_id
_entity_poly.type
_entity_poly.pdbx_seq_one_letter_code
_entity_poly.pdbx_strand_id
1 'polypeptide(L)'
;MSPKRILGLAIAAFALTSSAALAATGTPERVRGTIASATADSVTVDTYADKPVTVTLTGNTSYLKVEKTNLNEVEKGSYIGTATKDVGGTQVALEVVIFPPSLRGTGEGHYAWDKIRDTTLSGGAQTSSSMTNGNVSAVSTSAATVNSTMTNGDVAASQSQGGVTHLVVTYKGGKEDVLVPPTAPIVTFRPGTKALVAKGNDIFIKATQSGSGLEANTVAVGVDGVKPPM
;
A
#
# COMPACT_ATOMS: atom_id res chain seq x y z
N MET A 1 -58.38 42.60 -56.37
CA MET A 1 -57.21 41.77 -56.55
C MET A 1 -56.26 42.11 -55.46
N SER A 2 -56.15 41.24 -54.40
CA SER A 2 -55.28 41.42 -53.22
C SER A 2 -54.09 40.50 -53.33
N PRO A 3 -52.82 40.95 -53.08
CA PRO A 3 -51.67 40.05 -53.01
C PRO A 3 -51.53 39.49 -51.60
N LYS A 4 -51.41 38.17 -51.54
CA LYS A 4 -51.16 37.41 -50.34
C LYS A 4 -49.70 37.62 -49.85
N ARG A 5 -49.51 38.05 -48.61
CA ARG A 5 -48.21 38.13 -47.94
C ARG A 5 -47.89 36.75 -47.39
N ILE A 6 -46.76 36.19 -47.83
CA ILE A 6 -46.19 34.95 -47.29
C ILE A 6 -45.26 35.37 -46.15
N LEU A 7 -45.61 34.94 -44.94
CA LEU A 7 -44.78 35.13 -43.73
C LEU A 7 -43.78 33.98 -43.62
N GLY A 8 -42.54 34.24 -43.86
CA GLY A 8 -41.47 33.23 -43.72
C GLY A 8 -41.08 33.06 -42.23
N LEU A 9 -41.27 31.86 -41.72
CA LEU A 9 -40.85 31.47 -40.36
C LEU A 9 -39.41 31.02 -40.40
N ALA A 10 -38.47 31.81 -39.85
CA ALA A 10 -37.06 31.45 -39.70
C ALA A 10 -36.92 30.64 -38.43
N ILE A 11 -36.64 29.34 -38.58
CA ILE A 11 -36.28 28.43 -37.45
C ILE A 11 -34.75 28.58 -37.20
N ALA A 12 -34.40 29.27 -36.12
CA ALA A 12 -33.04 29.31 -35.63
C ALA A 12 -32.72 27.98 -34.87
N ALA A 13 -31.91 27.13 -35.49
CA ALA A 13 -31.38 25.91 -34.85
C ALA A 13 -30.29 26.30 -33.89
N PHE A 14 -30.55 26.20 -32.58
CA PHE A 14 -29.55 26.37 -31.52
C PHE A 14 -28.81 25.03 -31.39
N ALA A 15 -27.58 24.93 -31.92
CA ALA A 15 -26.71 23.80 -31.72
C ALA A 15 -26.12 23.85 -30.30
N LEU A 16 -26.65 23.01 -29.37
CA LEU A 16 -26.03 22.76 -28.07
C LEU A 16 -24.78 21.93 -28.31
N THR A 17 -23.61 22.55 -28.30
CA THR A 17 -22.34 21.86 -28.23
C THR A 17 -22.15 21.37 -26.78
N SER A 18 -22.46 20.09 -26.53
CA SER A 18 -22.12 19.43 -25.29
C SER A 18 -20.60 19.23 -25.25
N SER A 19 -19.89 20.08 -24.53
CA SER A 19 -18.50 19.85 -24.18
C SER A 19 -18.44 18.68 -23.20
N ALA A 20 -18.18 17.47 -23.73
CA ALA A 20 -17.79 16.34 -22.88
C ALA A 20 -16.46 16.69 -22.22
N ALA A 21 -16.47 17.04 -20.93
CA ALA A 21 -15.27 17.11 -20.15
C ALA A 21 -14.68 15.69 -20.11
N LEU A 22 -13.63 15.45 -20.89
CA LEU A 22 -12.78 14.29 -20.73
C LEU A 22 -12.18 14.40 -19.33
N ALA A 23 -12.69 13.64 -18.38
CA ALA A 23 -12.02 13.40 -17.13
C ALA A 23 -10.66 12.78 -17.50
N ALA A 24 -9.58 13.50 -17.27
CA ALA A 24 -8.24 13.00 -17.47
C ALA A 24 -8.05 11.81 -16.52
N THR A 25 -8.19 10.59 -17.04
CA THR A 25 -7.89 9.36 -16.31
C THR A 25 -6.39 9.27 -16.17
N GLY A 26 -5.85 9.81 -15.07
CA GLY A 26 -4.42 9.72 -14.79
C GLY A 26 -4.03 8.27 -14.46
N THR A 27 -2.77 7.92 -14.72
CA THR A 27 -2.22 6.62 -14.39
C THR A 27 -1.91 6.54 -12.89
N PRO A 28 -2.39 5.49 -12.18
CA PRO A 28 -2.03 5.28 -10.78
C PRO A 28 -0.53 5.02 -10.63
N GLU A 29 0.09 5.72 -9.70
CA GLU A 29 1.52 5.59 -9.37
C GLU A 29 1.73 5.40 -7.87
N ARG A 30 2.82 4.71 -7.50
CA ARG A 30 3.24 4.50 -6.13
C ARG A 30 4.63 5.08 -5.93
N VAL A 31 4.76 5.96 -4.93
CA VAL A 31 6.05 6.57 -4.58
C VAL A 31 6.42 6.16 -3.17
N ARG A 32 7.62 5.64 -2.99
CA ARG A 32 8.15 5.18 -1.71
C ARG A 32 9.55 5.70 -1.49
N GLY A 33 9.85 6.05 -0.27
CA GLY A 33 11.18 6.51 0.09
C GLY A 33 11.18 7.29 1.38
N THR A 34 12.19 8.15 1.50
CA THR A 34 12.35 9.06 2.63
C THR A 34 12.09 10.49 2.17
N ILE A 35 11.42 11.28 2.97
CA ILE A 35 11.11 12.67 2.65
C ILE A 35 12.40 13.50 2.66
N ALA A 36 12.81 13.96 1.48
CA ALA A 36 13.95 14.88 1.33
C ALA A 36 13.57 16.32 1.72
N SER A 37 12.39 16.76 1.28
CA SER A 37 11.85 18.08 1.61
C SER A 37 10.32 18.10 1.46
N ALA A 38 9.67 19.01 2.17
CA ALA A 38 8.24 19.25 2.05
C ALA A 38 7.96 20.76 2.08
N THR A 39 6.95 21.17 1.32
CA THR A 39 6.40 22.53 1.28
C THR A 39 4.91 22.51 1.64
N ALA A 40 4.25 23.66 1.52
CA ALA A 40 2.80 23.70 1.67
C ALA A 40 2.06 22.81 0.65
N ASP A 41 2.56 22.70 -0.57
CA ASP A 41 1.81 22.10 -1.67
C ASP A 41 2.55 20.96 -2.38
N SER A 42 3.69 20.54 -1.86
CA SER A 42 4.47 19.45 -2.45
C SER A 42 5.35 18.71 -1.44
N VAL A 43 5.71 17.49 -1.79
CA VAL A 43 6.73 16.70 -1.09
C VAL A 43 7.70 16.12 -2.12
N THR A 44 9.00 16.23 -1.83
CA THR A 44 10.05 15.56 -2.59
C THR A 44 10.51 14.35 -1.80
N VAL A 45 10.52 13.20 -2.44
CA VAL A 45 10.84 11.90 -1.86
C VAL A 45 12.10 11.37 -2.53
N ASP A 46 13.13 11.05 -1.75
CA ASP A 46 14.26 10.23 -2.17
C ASP A 46 13.77 8.79 -2.22
N THR A 47 13.46 8.31 -3.42
CA THR A 47 12.85 6.99 -3.59
C THR A 47 13.86 5.88 -3.39
N TYR A 48 13.40 4.69 -3.02
CA TYR A 48 14.24 3.49 -2.93
C TYR A 48 14.80 3.02 -4.29
N ALA A 49 14.39 3.66 -5.40
CA ALA A 49 14.92 3.46 -6.75
C ALA A 49 16.00 4.49 -7.13
N ASP A 50 16.59 5.18 -6.14
CA ASP A 50 17.68 6.16 -6.27
C ASP A 50 17.37 7.37 -7.16
N LYS A 51 16.09 7.74 -7.29
CA LYS A 51 15.66 8.94 -8.03
C LYS A 51 14.72 9.78 -7.18
N PRO A 52 15.00 11.07 -6.97
CA PRO A 52 14.06 11.95 -6.29
C PRO A 52 12.81 12.16 -7.14
N VAL A 53 11.66 12.11 -6.50
CA VAL A 53 10.34 12.34 -7.11
C VAL A 53 9.61 13.40 -6.32
N THR A 54 9.07 14.40 -7.01
CA THR A 54 8.23 15.43 -6.39
C THR A 54 6.75 15.13 -6.68
N VAL A 55 5.95 15.16 -5.63
CA VAL A 55 4.51 14.90 -5.67
C VAL A 55 3.78 16.10 -5.12
N THR A 56 2.74 16.56 -5.83
CA THR A 56 1.86 17.64 -5.40
C THR A 56 0.89 17.17 -4.33
N LEU A 57 0.73 17.97 -3.28
CA LEU A 57 -0.23 17.76 -2.19
C LEU A 57 -1.38 18.76 -2.36
N THR A 58 -2.61 18.26 -2.42
CA THR A 58 -3.80 19.09 -2.60
C THR A 58 -4.72 19.06 -1.38
N GLY A 59 -5.78 19.85 -1.40
CA GLY A 59 -6.82 19.80 -0.38
C GLY A 59 -7.57 18.45 -0.31
N ASN A 60 -7.47 17.64 -1.35
CA ASN A 60 -8.08 16.30 -1.43
C ASN A 60 -7.15 15.18 -0.98
N THR A 61 -5.89 15.48 -0.69
CA THR A 61 -4.91 14.50 -0.22
C THR A 61 -5.29 13.99 1.17
N SER A 62 -5.46 12.67 1.30
CA SER A 62 -5.70 12.02 2.60
C SER A 62 -4.37 11.64 3.25
N TYR A 63 -4.29 11.78 4.57
CA TYR A 63 -3.08 11.49 5.35
C TYR A 63 -3.32 10.38 6.34
N LEU A 64 -2.38 9.44 6.40
CA LEU A 64 -2.37 8.31 7.33
C LEU A 64 -1.04 8.30 8.11
N LYS A 65 -1.13 7.98 9.38
CA LYS A 65 0.01 7.62 10.22
C LYS A 65 0.20 6.11 10.17
N VAL A 66 1.44 5.64 10.00
CA VAL A 66 1.79 4.22 10.09
C VAL A 66 2.57 4.01 11.37
N GLU A 67 2.10 3.12 12.21
CA GLU A 67 2.70 2.81 13.51
C GLU A 67 2.84 1.31 13.72
N LYS A 68 3.81 0.92 14.57
CA LYS A 68 3.99 -0.48 14.95
C LYS A 68 2.81 -0.98 15.75
N THR A 69 2.47 -2.23 15.53
CA THR A 69 1.51 -2.99 16.32
C THR A 69 2.02 -4.43 16.48
N ASN A 70 1.17 -5.37 16.84
CA ASN A 70 1.55 -6.76 17.03
C ASN A 70 0.46 -7.72 16.50
N LEU A 71 0.83 -9.00 16.33
CA LEU A 71 -0.08 -10.02 15.81
C LEU A 71 -1.25 -10.33 16.74
N ASN A 72 -1.21 -9.98 18.03
CA ASN A 72 -2.33 -10.20 18.94
C ASN A 72 -3.56 -9.36 18.58
N GLU A 73 -3.37 -8.32 17.74
CA GLU A 73 -4.46 -7.52 17.18
C GLU A 73 -5.08 -8.16 15.92
N VAL A 74 -4.48 -9.26 15.42
CA VAL A 74 -5.02 -9.99 14.26
C VAL A 74 -5.93 -11.11 14.77
N GLU A 75 -7.19 -10.99 14.44
CA GLU A 75 -8.22 -11.98 14.78
C GLU A 75 -9.00 -12.39 13.51
N LYS A 76 -9.79 -13.45 13.64
CA LYS A 76 -10.71 -13.84 12.58
C LYS A 76 -11.63 -12.67 12.23
N GLY A 77 -11.67 -12.31 10.95
CA GLY A 77 -12.41 -11.15 10.44
C GLY A 77 -11.59 -9.88 10.34
N SER A 78 -10.35 -9.81 10.83
CA SER A 78 -9.44 -8.72 10.53
C SER A 78 -9.22 -8.61 9.02
N TYR A 79 -9.13 -7.39 8.50
CA TYR A 79 -8.68 -7.15 7.13
C TYR A 79 -7.21 -6.77 7.16
N ILE A 80 -6.38 -7.57 6.49
CA ILE A 80 -4.93 -7.38 6.49
C ILE A 80 -4.37 -7.30 5.07
N GLY A 81 -3.20 -6.69 4.95
CA GLY A 81 -2.31 -6.83 3.82
C GLY A 81 -1.02 -7.48 4.26
N THR A 82 -0.47 -8.34 3.45
CA THR A 82 0.84 -8.93 3.72
C THR A 82 1.66 -9.03 2.45
N ALA A 83 2.88 -8.50 2.51
CA ALA A 83 3.87 -8.78 1.48
C ALA A 83 4.59 -10.06 1.85
N THR A 84 4.63 -11.01 0.94
CA THR A 84 5.19 -12.34 1.14
C THR A 84 6.25 -12.67 0.10
N LYS A 85 7.18 -13.55 0.44
CA LYS A 85 8.01 -14.28 -0.51
C LYS A 85 7.57 -15.73 -0.57
N ASP A 86 7.70 -16.35 -1.74
CA ASP A 86 7.51 -17.78 -1.89
C ASP A 86 8.76 -18.53 -1.44
N VAL A 87 8.58 -19.53 -0.61
CA VAL A 87 9.63 -20.45 -0.17
C VAL A 87 9.11 -21.88 -0.36
N GLY A 88 9.41 -22.47 -1.51
CA GLY A 88 8.98 -23.85 -1.81
C GLY A 88 7.47 -24.05 -1.85
N GLY A 89 6.72 -23.07 -2.35
CA GLY A 89 5.26 -23.08 -2.41
C GLY A 89 4.57 -22.57 -1.13
N THR A 90 5.35 -22.10 -0.15
CA THR A 90 4.83 -21.53 1.09
C THR A 90 5.00 -20.01 1.09
N GLN A 91 3.95 -19.28 1.35
CA GLN A 91 3.99 -17.83 1.47
C GLN A 91 4.52 -17.43 2.86
N VAL A 92 5.69 -16.79 2.90
CA VAL A 92 6.33 -16.32 4.14
C VAL A 92 6.26 -14.81 4.21
N ALA A 93 5.62 -14.27 5.24
CA ALA A 93 5.44 -12.83 5.39
C ALA A 93 6.77 -12.12 5.62
N LEU A 94 6.97 -11.06 4.86
CA LEU A 94 8.03 -10.08 5.02
C LEU A 94 7.56 -8.89 5.84
N GLU A 95 6.26 -8.59 5.79
CA GLU A 95 5.57 -7.57 6.57
C GLU A 95 4.07 -7.84 6.62
N VAL A 96 3.40 -7.34 7.65
CA VAL A 96 1.94 -7.42 7.79
C VAL A 96 1.39 -6.05 8.16
N VAL A 97 0.32 -5.67 7.48
CA VAL A 97 -0.46 -4.46 7.75
C VAL A 97 -1.84 -4.84 8.26
N ILE A 98 -2.26 -4.30 9.37
CA ILE A 98 -3.65 -4.40 9.84
C ILE A 98 -4.38 -3.13 9.40
N PHE A 99 -5.39 -3.30 8.55
CA PHE A 99 -6.19 -2.17 8.08
C PHE A 99 -7.30 -1.83 9.08
N PRO A 100 -7.50 -0.56 9.40
CA PRO A 100 -8.67 -0.14 10.16
C PRO A 100 -9.95 -0.39 9.34
N PRO A 101 -11.13 -0.47 9.99
CA PRO A 101 -12.39 -0.74 9.31
C PRO A 101 -12.69 0.20 8.13
N SER A 102 -12.26 1.46 8.21
CA SER A 102 -12.45 2.47 7.15
C SER A 102 -11.66 2.18 5.87
N LEU A 103 -10.62 1.34 5.94
CA LEU A 103 -9.77 0.94 4.81
C LEU A 103 -10.00 -0.50 4.37
N ARG A 104 -11.01 -1.18 4.92
CA ARG A 104 -11.38 -2.54 4.50
C ARG A 104 -11.69 -2.59 3.01
N GLY A 105 -11.21 -3.64 2.32
CA GLY A 105 -11.37 -3.82 0.87
C GLY A 105 -10.31 -3.10 0.03
N THR A 106 -9.41 -2.32 0.66
CA THR A 106 -8.34 -1.65 -0.06
C THR A 106 -7.40 -2.68 -0.70
N GLY A 107 -7.29 -2.63 -2.04
CA GLY A 107 -6.37 -3.48 -2.80
C GLY A 107 -6.61 -4.97 -2.62
N GLU A 108 -7.86 -5.42 -2.37
CA GLU A 108 -8.19 -6.83 -2.16
C GLU A 108 -7.70 -7.71 -3.31
N GLY A 109 -7.03 -8.81 -2.97
CA GLY A 109 -6.52 -9.77 -3.95
C GLY A 109 -5.14 -10.32 -3.59
N HIS A 110 -4.60 -11.13 -4.52
CA HIS A 110 -3.22 -11.62 -4.51
C HIS A 110 -2.56 -11.26 -5.84
N TYR A 111 -1.41 -10.59 -5.80
CA TYR A 111 -0.73 -10.10 -7.01
C TYR A 111 0.76 -9.84 -6.77
N ALA A 112 1.53 -9.83 -7.85
CA ALA A 112 2.95 -9.49 -7.80
C ALA A 112 3.15 -8.10 -7.21
N TRP A 113 4.14 -7.99 -6.33
CA TRP A 113 4.47 -6.75 -5.63
C TRP A 113 5.90 -6.30 -5.94
N ASP A 114 6.29 -5.18 -5.36
CA ASP A 114 7.63 -4.64 -5.55
C ASP A 114 8.69 -5.49 -4.84
N LYS A 115 9.95 -5.31 -5.23
CA LYS A 115 11.06 -5.84 -4.44
C LYS A 115 11.13 -5.08 -3.12
N ILE A 116 11.11 -5.82 -2.03
CA ILE A 116 11.23 -5.28 -0.67
C ILE A 116 12.35 -5.99 0.09
N ARG A 117 12.72 -5.42 1.22
CA ARG A 117 13.75 -6.01 2.07
C ARG A 117 13.27 -7.34 2.64
N ASP A 118 14.12 -8.36 2.56
CA ASP A 118 13.84 -9.64 3.21
C ASP A 118 14.08 -9.53 4.72
N THR A 119 12.98 -9.41 5.47
CA THR A 119 13.00 -9.28 6.93
C THR A 119 13.22 -10.60 7.65
N THR A 120 13.23 -11.73 6.93
CA THR A 120 13.47 -13.07 7.48
C THR A 120 14.95 -13.43 7.56
N LEU A 121 15.82 -12.63 6.94
CA LEU A 121 17.27 -12.84 6.89
C LEU A 121 18.03 -11.69 7.55
N SER A 122 19.08 -12.00 8.28
CA SER A 122 20.04 -11.01 8.77
C SER A 122 20.67 -10.26 7.61
N GLY A 123 20.67 -8.92 7.67
CA GLY A 123 21.23 -8.08 6.62
C GLY A 123 20.34 -7.89 5.38
N GLY A 124 19.20 -8.53 5.33
CA GLY A 124 18.09 -8.50 4.38
C GLY A 124 18.37 -7.88 3.02
N ALA A 125 18.75 -8.70 2.02
CA ALA A 125 18.78 -8.28 0.63
C ALA A 125 17.36 -8.00 0.12
N GLN A 126 17.26 -7.29 -1.00
CA GLN A 126 15.98 -7.10 -1.70
C GLN A 126 15.50 -8.43 -2.29
N THR A 127 14.23 -8.77 -2.06
CA THR A 127 13.60 -9.96 -2.63
C THR A 127 12.33 -9.61 -3.38
N SER A 128 11.98 -10.41 -4.38
CA SER A 128 10.67 -10.30 -5.05
C SER A 128 9.58 -10.70 -4.07
N SER A 129 8.47 -9.99 -4.12
CA SER A 129 7.35 -10.26 -3.23
C SER A 129 6.00 -10.29 -3.96
N SER A 130 5.02 -10.89 -3.29
CA SER A 130 3.60 -10.83 -3.66
C SER A 130 2.83 -10.14 -2.54
N MET A 131 1.82 -9.36 -2.91
CA MET A 131 0.91 -8.74 -1.96
C MET A 131 -0.38 -9.55 -1.88
N THR A 132 -0.81 -9.89 -0.67
CA THR A 132 -2.12 -10.46 -0.40
C THR A 132 -2.88 -9.55 0.54
N ASN A 133 -3.99 -9.00 0.08
CA ASN A 133 -4.92 -8.22 0.90
C ASN A 133 -6.25 -8.94 0.99
N GLY A 134 -6.72 -9.20 2.19
CA GLY A 134 -7.95 -9.95 2.39
C GLY A 134 -8.37 -10.08 3.85
N ASN A 135 -9.42 -10.86 4.07
CA ASN A 135 -9.94 -11.14 5.39
C ASN A 135 -9.22 -12.33 6.00
N VAL A 136 -8.83 -12.21 7.26
CA VAL A 136 -8.30 -13.33 8.03
C VAL A 136 -9.44 -14.30 8.35
N SER A 137 -9.39 -15.49 7.79
CA SER A 137 -10.39 -16.55 8.05
C SER A 137 -9.98 -17.48 9.18
N ALA A 138 -8.68 -17.64 9.42
CA ALA A 138 -8.13 -18.39 10.53
C ALA A 138 -6.80 -17.81 11.01
N VAL A 139 -6.56 -17.95 12.32
CA VAL A 139 -5.28 -17.64 12.98
C VAL A 139 -4.89 -18.85 13.82
N SER A 140 -3.68 -19.34 13.68
CA SER A 140 -3.12 -20.35 14.57
C SER A 140 -1.65 -20.06 14.85
N THR A 141 -1.20 -20.30 16.07
CA THR A 141 0.20 -20.15 16.44
C THR A 141 0.74 -21.52 16.80
N SER A 142 1.77 -21.94 16.09
CA SER A 142 2.50 -23.17 16.40
C SER A 142 3.80 -22.81 17.12
N ALA A 143 4.12 -23.51 18.21
CA ALA A 143 5.47 -23.48 18.72
C ALA A 143 6.40 -23.99 17.61
N ALA A 144 7.40 -23.22 17.26
CA ALA A 144 8.37 -23.65 16.26
C ALA A 144 9.14 -24.87 16.78
N THR A 145 8.70 -26.07 16.41
CA THR A 145 9.49 -27.28 16.57
C THR A 145 10.43 -27.31 15.37
N VAL A 146 11.61 -26.74 15.52
CA VAL A 146 12.64 -26.86 14.51
C VAL A 146 13.25 -28.25 14.67
N ASN A 147 12.97 -29.15 13.73
CA ASN A 147 13.75 -30.35 13.55
C ASN A 147 15.10 -29.90 12.99
N SER A 148 16.06 -29.63 13.88
CA SER A 148 17.41 -29.25 13.50
C SER A 148 18.21 -30.49 13.10
N THR A 149 18.61 -30.57 11.84
CA THR A 149 19.71 -31.41 11.43
C THR A 149 21.02 -30.70 11.82
N MET A 150 21.82 -31.31 12.67
CA MET A 150 23.13 -30.73 13.05
C MET A 150 24.05 -30.69 11.85
N THR A 151 24.39 -29.48 11.40
CA THR A 151 25.57 -29.22 10.59
C THR A 151 26.55 -28.47 11.48
N ASN A 152 27.74 -29.06 11.71
CA ASN A 152 28.79 -28.44 12.52
C ASN A 152 29.31 -27.18 11.82
N GLY A 153 28.95 -26.03 12.35
CA GLY A 153 29.40 -24.70 11.94
C GLY A 153 29.10 -23.73 13.06
N ASP A 154 29.94 -22.72 13.22
CA ASP A 154 29.78 -21.70 14.25
C ASP A 154 28.45 -20.97 14.08
N VAL A 155 27.53 -21.17 15.04
CA VAL A 155 26.26 -20.46 15.11
C VAL A 155 26.44 -19.22 15.97
N ALA A 156 26.53 -18.06 15.34
CA ALA A 156 26.35 -16.79 16.03
C ALA A 156 24.87 -16.61 16.33
N ALA A 157 24.50 -16.88 17.58
CA ALA A 157 23.23 -16.56 18.25
C ALA A 157 21.93 -16.84 17.47
N SER A 158 21.29 -17.97 17.77
CA SER A 158 19.86 -18.19 17.48
C SER A 158 19.04 -17.74 18.69
N GLN A 159 18.25 -16.67 18.55
CA GLN A 159 17.19 -16.34 19.48
C GLN A 159 15.86 -16.74 18.84
N SER A 160 15.36 -17.91 19.17
CA SER A 160 13.97 -18.28 18.89
C SER A 160 13.11 -17.86 20.07
N GLN A 161 12.56 -16.66 20.01
CA GLN A 161 11.49 -16.22 20.90
C GLN A 161 10.25 -15.96 20.06
N GLY A 162 9.27 -16.85 20.16
CA GLY A 162 7.98 -16.73 19.53
C GLY A 162 7.73 -17.80 18.47
N GLY A 163 6.57 -18.44 18.56
CA GLY A 163 6.10 -19.39 17.54
C GLY A 163 5.81 -18.70 16.21
N VAL A 164 5.84 -19.46 15.12
CA VAL A 164 5.38 -18.98 13.82
C VAL A 164 3.87 -18.88 13.84
N THR A 165 3.32 -17.76 13.42
CA THR A 165 1.87 -17.59 13.27
C THR A 165 1.46 -17.95 11.86
N HIS A 166 0.43 -18.76 11.72
CA HIS A 166 -0.20 -19.08 10.46
C HIS A 166 -1.47 -18.25 10.31
N LEU A 167 -1.60 -17.54 9.21
CA LEU A 167 -2.79 -16.81 8.84
C LEU A 167 -3.37 -17.39 7.56
N VAL A 168 -4.66 -17.66 7.54
CA VAL A 168 -5.41 -17.95 6.32
C VAL A 168 -6.09 -16.67 5.88
N VAL A 169 -5.65 -16.09 4.77
CA VAL A 169 -6.16 -14.83 4.24
C VAL A 169 -7.03 -15.14 3.03
N THR A 170 -8.30 -14.77 3.10
CA THR A 170 -9.27 -14.96 2.02
C THR A 170 -9.56 -13.65 1.32
N TYR A 171 -9.63 -13.69 -0.01
CA TYR A 171 -9.91 -12.55 -0.87
C TYR A 171 -10.81 -12.97 -2.04
N LYS A 172 -11.30 -12.02 -2.79
CA LYS A 172 -12.11 -12.33 -3.98
C LYS A 172 -11.28 -13.12 -5.00
N GLY A 173 -11.61 -14.38 -5.16
CA GLY A 173 -10.95 -15.29 -6.11
C GLY A 173 -10.04 -16.33 -5.48
N GLY A 174 -9.78 -16.29 -4.16
CA GLY A 174 -8.94 -17.29 -3.53
C GLY A 174 -8.66 -17.12 -2.05
N LYS A 175 -7.67 -17.86 -1.60
CA LYS A 175 -7.09 -17.78 -0.26
C LYS A 175 -5.60 -18.06 -0.32
N GLU A 176 -4.86 -17.49 0.62
CA GLU A 176 -3.45 -17.78 0.85
C GLU A 176 -3.23 -18.24 2.29
N ASP A 177 -2.38 -19.25 2.44
CA ASP A 177 -1.85 -19.66 3.73
C ASP A 177 -0.50 -18.97 3.93
N VAL A 178 -0.43 -18.08 4.90
CA VAL A 178 0.73 -17.20 5.14
C VAL A 178 1.38 -17.56 6.47
N LEU A 179 2.68 -17.86 6.43
CA LEU A 179 3.52 -17.98 7.61
C LEU A 179 4.05 -16.61 8.00
N VAL A 180 3.78 -16.18 9.22
CA VAL A 180 4.28 -14.91 9.75
C VAL A 180 5.37 -15.21 10.78
N PRO A 181 6.65 -15.03 10.41
CA PRO A 181 7.77 -15.21 11.34
C PRO A 181 7.80 -14.06 12.36
N PRO A 182 8.39 -14.28 13.56
CA PRO A 182 8.50 -13.26 14.59
C PRO A 182 9.27 -12.00 14.16
N THR A 183 10.07 -12.11 13.11
CA THR A 183 10.87 -11.01 12.55
C THR A 183 10.09 -10.10 11.61
N ALA A 184 8.91 -10.54 11.15
CA ALA A 184 8.09 -9.72 10.26
C ALA A 184 7.54 -8.50 11.02
N PRO A 185 7.76 -7.27 10.52
CA PRO A 185 7.16 -6.09 11.10
C PRO A 185 5.65 -6.11 10.92
N ILE A 186 4.94 -5.78 11.99
CA ILE A 186 3.49 -5.67 12.01
C ILE A 186 3.15 -4.19 12.24
N VAL A 187 2.34 -3.63 11.37
CA VAL A 187 1.97 -2.21 11.44
C VAL A 187 0.47 -2.03 11.25
N THR A 188 -0.02 -0.85 11.62
CA THR A 188 -1.40 -0.45 11.37
C THR A 188 -1.46 0.99 10.87
N PHE A 189 -2.56 1.33 10.21
CA PHE A 189 -2.88 2.69 9.80
C PHE A 189 -3.78 3.38 10.82
N ARG A 190 -3.50 4.65 11.08
CA ARG A 190 -4.35 5.56 11.85
C ARG A 190 -4.59 6.84 11.04
N PRO A 191 -5.68 7.56 11.28
CA PRO A 191 -5.83 8.90 10.72
C PRO A 191 -4.63 9.77 11.05
N GLY A 192 -4.13 10.47 10.04
CA GLY A 192 -2.99 11.37 10.14
C GLY A 192 -3.33 12.77 9.67
N THR A 193 -2.34 13.64 9.75
CA THR A 193 -2.43 15.01 9.25
C THR A 193 -1.22 15.34 8.39
N LYS A 194 -1.31 16.40 7.61
CA LYS A 194 -0.21 16.90 6.79
C LYS A 194 1.06 17.20 7.61
N ALA A 195 0.94 17.52 8.89
CA ALA A 195 2.08 17.77 9.76
C ALA A 195 3.07 16.59 9.88
N LEU A 196 2.61 15.36 9.57
CA LEU A 196 3.47 14.17 9.52
C LEU A 196 4.46 14.21 8.34
N VAL A 197 4.18 14.99 7.29
CA VAL A 197 5.02 15.10 6.09
C VAL A 197 6.22 16.00 6.41
N ALA A 198 7.17 15.44 7.14
CA ALA A 198 8.38 16.12 7.60
C ALA A 198 9.63 15.43 7.06
N LYS A 199 10.67 16.21 6.77
CA LYS A 199 11.97 15.71 6.31
C LYS A 199 12.51 14.60 7.20
N GLY A 200 12.96 13.51 6.57
CA GLY A 200 13.55 12.35 7.22
C GLY A 200 12.56 11.25 7.59
N ASN A 201 11.26 11.49 7.55
CA ASN A 201 10.27 10.43 7.73
C ASN A 201 10.18 9.56 6.48
N ASP A 202 9.96 8.25 6.68
CA ASP A 202 9.64 7.34 5.59
C ASP A 202 8.18 7.50 5.16
N ILE A 203 7.95 7.42 3.85
CA ILE A 203 6.66 7.73 3.25
C ILE A 203 6.27 6.73 2.16
N PHE A 204 4.98 6.45 2.06
CA PHE A 204 4.33 5.81 0.94
C PHE A 204 3.22 6.72 0.40
N ILE A 205 3.21 6.94 -0.91
CA ILE A 205 2.21 7.78 -1.57
C ILE A 205 1.52 6.98 -2.67
N LYS A 206 0.20 6.96 -2.61
CA LYS A 206 -0.63 6.62 -3.78
C LYS A 206 -0.90 7.92 -4.52
N ALA A 207 -0.37 8.03 -5.72
CA ALA A 207 -0.49 9.21 -6.57
C ALA A 207 -1.19 8.88 -7.88
N THR A 208 -1.61 9.91 -8.58
CA THR A 208 -2.10 9.83 -9.95
C THR A 208 -1.19 10.69 -10.83
N GLN A 209 -0.64 10.10 -11.89
CA GLN A 209 0.10 10.83 -12.91
C GLN A 209 -0.89 11.51 -13.85
N SER A 210 -0.79 12.81 -13.96
CA SER A 210 -1.55 13.63 -14.92
C SER A 210 -0.61 14.46 -15.78
N GLY A 211 -1.15 15.21 -16.73
CA GLY A 211 -0.34 16.13 -17.54
C GLY A 211 0.37 17.23 -16.74
N SER A 212 -0.08 17.51 -15.52
CA SER A 212 0.52 18.46 -14.57
C SER A 212 1.55 17.85 -13.62
N GLY A 213 1.80 16.54 -13.70
CA GLY A 213 2.72 15.81 -12.83
C GLY A 213 2.02 14.81 -11.92
N LEU A 214 2.70 14.39 -10.85
CA LEU A 214 2.17 13.48 -9.84
C LEU A 214 1.35 14.24 -8.80
N GLU A 215 0.12 13.81 -8.55
CA GLU A 215 -0.75 14.34 -7.51
C GLU A 215 -1.06 13.25 -6.47
N ALA A 216 -0.87 13.54 -5.18
CA ALA A 216 -1.11 12.60 -4.11
C ALA A 216 -2.60 12.44 -3.80
N ASN A 217 -3.08 11.20 -3.86
CA ASN A 217 -4.41 10.83 -3.36
C ASN A 217 -4.36 10.48 -1.87
N THR A 218 -3.37 9.64 -1.50
CA THR A 218 -3.17 9.21 -0.11
C THR A 218 -1.69 9.22 0.21
N VAL A 219 -1.37 9.76 1.36
CA VAL A 219 -0.01 9.83 1.92
C VAL A 219 0.00 9.08 3.24
N ALA A 220 0.80 8.01 3.34
CA ALA A 220 1.04 7.27 4.56
C ALA A 220 2.46 7.55 5.06
N VAL A 221 2.59 8.07 6.26
CA VAL A 221 3.87 8.45 6.86
C VAL A 221 4.17 7.55 8.05
N GLY A 222 5.36 6.95 8.04
CA GLY A 222 5.85 6.19 9.17
C GLY A 222 6.25 7.09 10.34
N VAL A 223 5.89 6.68 11.54
CA VAL A 223 6.33 7.35 12.77
C VAL A 223 7.25 6.42 13.55
N ASP A 224 8.09 6.99 14.42
CA ASP A 224 9.00 6.23 15.30
C ASP A 224 9.91 5.25 14.53
N GLY A 225 10.38 5.68 13.35
CA GLY A 225 11.27 4.87 12.50
C GLY A 225 10.58 3.71 11.78
N VAL A 226 9.27 3.70 11.74
CA VAL A 226 8.50 2.72 10.93
C VAL A 226 8.61 3.09 9.47
N LYS A 227 8.95 2.11 8.64
CA LYS A 227 8.82 2.25 7.18
C LYS A 227 7.40 1.84 6.80
N PRO A 228 6.63 2.72 6.12
CA PRO A 228 5.33 2.32 5.64
C PRO A 228 5.44 1.08 4.76
N PRO A 229 4.68 0.03 5.05
CA PRO A 229 4.56 -1.14 4.19
C PRO A 229 3.83 -0.75 2.91
N MET A 230 4.06 -1.45 1.85
CA MET A 230 3.42 -1.28 0.54
C MET A 230 4.13 -0.36 -0.41
#